data_2c567d601b8b03b36cd222f054a45fed
#
_entry.id   2c567d601b8b03b36cd222f054a45fed
#
_cell.length_a   1.000
_cell.length_b   1.000
_cell.length_c   1.000
_cell.angle_alpha   90.00
_cell.angle_beta   90.00
_cell.angle_gamma   90.00
#
_symmetry.space_group_name_H-M   'P 1'
#
loop_
_entity.id
_entity.type
_entity.pdbx_description
1 polymer ?
#
loop_
_entity_poly.entity_id
_entity_poly.type
_entity_poly.pdbx_seq_one_letter_code
_entity_poly.pdbx_strand_id
1 'polypeptide(L)'
;AYERFSRTNNMSPAQMDNILNRAGVTKAHFSDFIRSQISWSQVLSRNSRAGSQMTEQDVVRRMLEQGGSKPTAREYMLQQVIFVVPAAERRAKLGARKREAEAMRQRFRSCDSTREFAKGLIDVTVRDLGRVLEPELPPDWEKQVKATSAGAATTVRETERGVEFIGVCSTREVSDDRVAQMVFGMEQQGGDSDTDKTSEKLTKELRDKAQIVQR
;
A
#
# COMPACT_ATOMS: atom_id res chain seq x y z
N ALA A 1 -14.03 20.85 2.40
CA ALA A 1 -12.94 20.53 3.32
C ALA A 1 -13.46 20.39 4.76
N TYR A 2 -14.08 21.43 5.34
CA TYR A 2 -14.55 21.49 6.71
C TYR A 2 -15.51 20.35 7.12
N GLU A 3 -16.59 20.12 6.36
CA GLU A 3 -17.55 19.05 6.63
C GLU A 3 -16.92 17.65 6.52
N ARG A 4 -16.00 17.48 5.57
CA ARG A 4 -15.27 16.22 5.41
C ARG A 4 -14.37 15.97 6.61
N PHE A 5 -13.67 17.00 7.09
CA PHE A 5 -12.82 16.91 8.28
C PHE A 5 -13.64 16.60 9.54
N SER A 6 -14.80 17.23 9.73
CA SER A 6 -15.69 16.93 10.86
C SER A 6 -16.15 15.47 10.84
N ARG A 7 -16.60 14.96 9.68
CA ARG A 7 -17.03 13.56 9.54
C ARG A 7 -15.89 12.55 9.78
N THR A 8 -14.68 12.85 9.28
CA THR A 8 -13.51 11.96 9.49
C THR A 8 -13.14 11.87 10.97
N ASN A 9 -13.41 12.92 11.76
CA ASN A 9 -13.17 12.94 13.20
C ASN A 9 -14.40 12.58 14.04
N ASN A 10 -15.44 12.00 13.43
CA ASN A 10 -16.70 11.59 14.09
C ASN A 10 -17.38 12.74 14.85
N MET A 11 -17.29 13.96 14.34
CA MET A 11 -17.89 15.16 14.95
C MET A 11 -18.95 15.75 14.02
N SER A 12 -20.04 16.25 14.62
CA SER A 12 -20.98 17.10 13.88
C SER A 12 -20.38 18.49 13.62
N PRO A 13 -20.80 19.21 12.56
CA PRO A 13 -20.35 20.58 12.31
C PRO A 13 -20.58 21.51 13.51
N ALA A 14 -21.68 21.34 14.24
CA ALA A 14 -21.97 22.16 15.43
C ALA A 14 -21.02 21.88 16.61
N GLN A 15 -20.62 20.62 16.80
CA GLN A 15 -19.61 20.25 17.78
C GLN A 15 -18.24 20.85 17.44
N MET A 16 -17.86 20.80 16.16
CA MET A 16 -16.63 21.41 15.68
C MET A 16 -16.65 22.94 15.87
N ASP A 17 -17.74 23.60 15.49
CA ASP A 17 -17.89 25.04 15.69
C ASP A 17 -17.75 25.43 17.18
N ASN A 18 -18.31 24.64 18.09
CA ASN A 18 -18.17 24.87 19.53
C ASN A 18 -16.72 24.74 20.03
N ILE A 19 -15.99 23.74 19.52
CA ILE A 19 -14.57 23.54 19.86
C ILE A 19 -13.73 24.71 19.36
N LEU A 20 -13.93 25.12 18.11
CA LEU A 20 -13.22 26.26 17.52
C LEU A 20 -13.50 27.58 18.27
N ASN A 21 -14.75 27.84 18.58
CA ASN A 21 -15.15 29.03 19.35
C ASN A 21 -14.49 29.07 20.72
N ARG A 22 -14.41 27.92 21.43
CA ARG A 22 -13.70 27.85 22.72
C ARG A 22 -12.20 28.07 22.57
N ALA A 23 -11.61 27.69 21.46
CA ALA A 23 -10.20 27.91 21.13
C ALA A 23 -9.92 29.30 20.56
N GLY A 24 -10.95 30.16 20.38
CA GLY A 24 -10.80 31.48 19.78
C GLY A 24 -10.48 31.46 18.28
N VAL A 25 -10.74 30.36 17.60
CA VAL A 25 -10.43 30.17 16.17
C VAL A 25 -11.71 30.31 15.35
N THR A 26 -11.72 31.19 14.35
CA THR A 26 -12.88 31.33 13.47
C THR A 26 -12.94 30.17 12.49
N LYS A 27 -14.15 29.79 12.06
CA LYS A 27 -14.38 28.78 11.03
C LYS A 27 -13.66 29.08 9.72
N ALA A 28 -13.54 30.37 9.36
CA ALA A 28 -12.82 30.81 8.18
C ALA A 28 -11.34 30.49 8.29
N HIS A 29 -10.68 30.90 9.34
CA HIS A 29 -9.25 30.62 9.59
C HIS A 29 -8.97 29.13 9.62
N PHE A 30 -9.82 28.34 10.28
CA PHE A 30 -9.66 26.90 10.32
C PHE A 30 -9.82 26.24 8.94
N SER A 31 -10.79 26.73 8.15
CA SER A 31 -11.00 26.24 6.78
C SER A 31 -9.81 26.56 5.87
N ASP A 32 -9.21 27.74 6.01
CA ASP A 32 -8.02 28.13 5.26
C ASP A 32 -6.79 27.33 5.69
N PHE A 33 -6.65 27.05 6.97
CA PHE A 33 -5.61 26.16 7.48
C PHE A 33 -5.73 24.74 6.85
N ILE A 34 -6.93 24.13 6.91
CA ILE A 34 -7.14 22.80 6.30
C ILE A 34 -6.87 22.85 4.80
N ARG A 35 -7.31 23.90 4.10
CA ARG A 35 -7.06 24.06 2.67
C ARG A 35 -5.57 24.11 2.37
N SER A 36 -4.81 24.87 3.17
CA SER A 36 -3.36 24.98 3.02
C SER A 36 -2.66 23.64 3.25
N GLN A 37 -3.07 22.88 4.27
CA GLN A 37 -2.51 21.55 4.56
C GLN A 37 -2.79 20.57 3.42
N ILE A 38 -4.02 20.53 2.90
CA ILE A 38 -4.37 19.66 1.77
C ILE A 38 -3.60 20.06 0.52
N SER A 39 -3.50 21.37 0.23
CA SER A 39 -2.77 21.87 -0.93
C SER A 39 -1.28 21.54 -0.83
N TRP A 40 -0.69 21.72 0.36
CA TRP A 40 0.71 21.38 0.62
C TRP A 40 0.99 19.89 0.41
N SER A 41 0.15 19.03 0.97
CA SER A 41 0.25 17.57 0.74
C SER A 41 0.16 17.18 -0.73
N GLN A 42 -0.69 17.87 -1.51
CA GLN A 42 -0.80 17.65 -2.95
C GLN A 42 0.46 18.12 -3.70
N VAL A 43 1.02 19.27 -3.32
CA VAL A 43 2.27 19.77 -3.91
C VAL A 43 3.43 18.82 -3.62
N LEU A 44 3.57 18.36 -2.38
CA LEU A 44 4.58 17.36 -2.00
C LEU A 44 4.40 16.06 -2.79
N SER A 45 3.16 15.54 -2.87
CA SER A 45 2.86 14.31 -3.61
C SER A 45 3.16 14.44 -5.11
N ARG A 46 2.85 15.58 -5.72
CA ARG A 46 3.18 15.82 -7.14
C ARG A 46 4.69 15.91 -7.34
N ASN A 47 5.39 16.62 -6.47
CA ASN A 47 6.83 16.76 -6.54
C ASN A 47 7.56 15.44 -6.29
N SER A 48 7.09 14.64 -5.33
CA SER A 48 7.59 13.29 -5.08
C SER A 48 7.33 12.34 -6.25
N ARG A 49 6.14 12.39 -6.86
CA ARG A 49 5.81 11.58 -8.04
C ARG A 49 6.61 12.00 -9.27
N ALA A 50 6.85 13.30 -9.48
CA ALA A 50 7.69 13.79 -10.56
C ALA A 50 9.17 13.37 -10.39
N GLY A 51 9.63 13.23 -9.12
CA GLY A 51 10.96 12.73 -8.80
C GLY A 51 11.07 11.20 -8.73
N SER A 52 9.96 10.48 -8.59
CA SER A 52 9.95 9.03 -8.40
C SER A 52 9.85 8.21 -9.70
N GLN A 53 9.54 8.83 -10.82
CA GLN A 53 9.67 8.18 -12.13
C GLN A 53 11.09 8.40 -12.64
N MET A 54 11.98 7.48 -12.28
CA MET A 54 13.32 7.45 -12.88
C MET A 54 13.19 7.29 -14.39
N THR A 55 13.86 8.18 -15.13
CA THR A 55 13.98 8.01 -16.57
C THR A 55 14.94 6.86 -16.86
N GLU A 56 14.86 6.29 -18.07
CA GLU A 56 15.84 5.27 -18.51
C GLU A 56 17.29 5.76 -18.37
N GLN A 57 17.53 7.03 -18.60
CA GLN A 57 18.86 7.66 -18.44
C GLN A 57 19.30 7.70 -16.97
N ASP A 58 18.39 7.95 -16.03
CA ASP A 58 18.70 7.91 -14.60
C ASP A 58 19.02 6.49 -14.13
N VAL A 59 18.28 5.50 -14.64
CA VAL A 59 18.56 4.07 -14.39
C VAL A 59 19.95 3.69 -14.88
N VAL A 60 20.29 4.06 -16.13
CA VAL A 60 21.62 3.78 -16.72
C VAL A 60 22.72 4.44 -15.91
N ARG A 61 22.55 5.70 -15.51
CA ARG A 61 23.53 6.42 -14.68
C ARG A 61 23.74 5.72 -13.34
N ARG A 62 22.67 5.34 -12.64
CA ARG A 62 22.75 4.60 -11.37
C ARG A 62 23.44 3.25 -11.53
N MET A 63 23.10 2.53 -12.59
CA MET A 63 23.77 1.26 -12.89
C MET A 63 25.27 1.43 -13.07
N LEU A 64 25.71 2.47 -13.78
CA LEU A 64 27.13 2.77 -13.96
C LEU A 64 27.80 3.13 -12.63
N GLU A 65 27.15 3.92 -11.78
CA GLU A 65 27.62 4.27 -10.44
C GLU A 65 27.79 3.04 -9.54
N GLN A 66 26.95 2.01 -9.72
CA GLN A 66 26.99 0.75 -8.96
C GLN A 66 27.76 -0.37 -9.65
N GLY A 67 28.65 -0.06 -10.57
CA GLY A 67 29.53 -1.03 -11.22
C GLY A 67 28.90 -1.78 -12.40
N GLY A 68 27.84 -1.23 -13.01
CA GLY A 68 27.23 -1.75 -14.25
C GLY A 68 26.28 -2.92 -14.07
N SER A 69 26.02 -3.37 -12.86
CA SER A 69 25.08 -4.51 -12.59
C SER A 69 23.65 -4.02 -12.55
N LYS A 70 22.74 -4.74 -13.21
CA LYS A 70 21.29 -4.53 -13.01
C LYS A 70 20.87 -5.10 -11.66
N PRO A 71 20.09 -4.37 -10.87
CA PRO A 71 19.54 -4.90 -9.64
C PRO A 71 18.61 -6.11 -9.93
N THR A 72 18.57 -7.04 -9.01
CA THR A 72 17.63 -8.17 -9.03
C THR A 72 16.53 -7.96 -8.02
N ALA A 73 15.35 -8.46 -8.33
CA ALA A 73 14.25 -8.57 -7.36
C ALA A 73 13.62 -9.95 -7.45
N ARG A 74 13.04 -10.39 -6.33
CA ARG A 74 12.26 -11.61 -6.32
C ARG A 74 10.87 -11.35 -6.83
N GLU A 75 10.43 -12.18 -7.79
CA GLU A 75 9.09 -12.19 -8.33
C GLU A 75 8.33 -13.41 -7.81
N TYR A 76 7.10 -13.18 -7.36
CA TYR A 76 6.20 -14.21 -6.86
C TYR A 76 5.03 -14.38 -7.81
N MET A 77 4.68 -15.63 -8.15
CA MET A 77 3.38 -15.96 -8.73
C MET A 77 2.42 -16.28 -7.60
N LEU A 78 1.40 -15.46 -7.44
CA LEU A 78 0.51 -15.50 -6.28
C LEU A 78 -0.94 -15.80 -6.66
N GLN A 79 -1.62 -16.50 -5.76
CA GLN A 79 -3.04 -16.79 -5.83
C GLN A 79 -3.68 -16.56 -4.46
N GLN A 80 -4.75 -15.80 -4.40
CA GLN A 80 -5.51 -15.53 -3.18
C GLN A 80 -6.72 -16.44 -3.12
N VAL A 81 -6.93 -17.09 -1.98
CA VAL A 81 -8.10 -17.90 -1.69
C VAL A 81 -8.87 -17.25 -0.56
N ILE A 82 -10.15 -16.99 -0.80
CA ILE A 82 -11.05 -16.29 0.13
C ILE A 82 -12.25 -17.21 0.44
N PHE A 83 -12.39 -17.57 1.69
CA PHE A 83 -13.59 -18.20 2.24
C PHE A 83 -14.52 -17.08 2.69
N VAL A 84 -15.50 -16.76 1.86
CA VAL A 84 -16.39 -15.62 2.08
C VAL A 84 -17.28 -15.86 3.27
N VAL A 85 -17.36 -14.88 4.16
CA VAL A 85 -18.28 -14.89 5.32
C VAL A 85 -18.99 -13.54 5.39
N PRO A 86 -20.28 -13.49 5.05
CA PRO A 86 -21.07 -12.28 5.17
C PRO A 86 -21.04 -11.71 6.60
N ALA A 87 -21.03 -10.40 6.73
CA ALA A 87 -20.92 -9.72 8.03
C ALA A 87 -21.96 -10.19 9.04
N ALA A 88 -23.19 -10.43 8.59
CA ALA A 88 -24.30 -10.92 9.43
C ALA A 88 -24.07 -12.33 9.99
N GLU A 89 -23.26 -13.15 9.32
CA GLU A 89 -23.02 -14.56 9.67
C GLU A 89 -21.68 -14.80 10.38
N ARG A 90 -20.86 -13.76 10.55
CA ARG A 90 -19.50 -13.90 11.09
C ARG A 90 -19.46 -14.64 12.43
N ARG A 91 -20.34 -14.27 13.37
CA ARG A 91 -20.37 -14.91 14.69
C ARG A 91 -20.59 -16.42 14.62
N ALA A 92 -21.45 -16.87 13.69
CA ALA A 92 -21.81 -18.27 13.57
C ALA A 92 -20.83 -19.08 12.71
N LYS A 93 -20.33 -18.49 11.62
CA LYS A 93 -19.62 -19.25 10.57
C LYS A 93 -18.10 -19.06 10.54
N LEU A 94 -17.56 -17.97 11.11
CA LEU A 94 -16.14 -17.63 10.96
C LEU A 94 -15.21 -18.76 11.45
N GLY A 95 -15.52 -19.37 12.58
CA GLY A 95 -14.70 -20.46 13.13
C GLY A 95 -14.70 -21.74 12.28
N ALA A 96 -15.84 -22.08 11.67
CA ALA A 96 -15.94 -23.21 10.74
C ALA A 96 -15.13 -22.91 9.47
N ARG A 97 -15.33 -21.74 8.89
CA ARG A 97 -14.60 -21.27 7.69
C ARG A 97 -13.09 -21.21 7.90
N LYS A 98 -12.65 -20.84 9.10
CA LYS A 98 -11.22 -20.85 9.43
C LYS A 98 -10.64 -22.26 9.39
N ARG A 99 -11.36 -23.25 9.92
CA ARG A 99 -10.93 -24.67 9.85
C ARG A 99 -10.90 -25.19 8.41
N GLU A 100 -11.90 -24.84 7.59
CA GLU A 100 -11.94 -25.22 6.18
C GLU A 100 -10.79 -24.58 5.39
N ALA A 101 -10.53 -23.28 5.62
CA ALA A 101 -9.41 -22.56 5.01
C ALA A 101 -8.08 -23.17 5.40
N GLU A 102 -7.89 -23.53 6.67
CA GLU A 102 -6.67 -24.15 7.15
C GLU A 102 -6.47 -25.55 6.53
N ALA A 103 -7.53 -26.35 6.44
CA ALA A 103 -7.48 -27.66 5.77
C ALA A 103 -7.11 -27.53 4.29
N MET A 104 -7.67 -26.55 3.61
CA MET A 104 -7.34 -26.29 2.19
C MET A 104 -5.91 -25.78 2.05
N ARG A 105 -5.45 -24.86 2.92
CA ARG A 105 -4.10 -24.35 2.97
C ARG A 105 -3.06 -25.47 3.07
N GLN A 106 -3.28 -26.44 3.95
CA GLN A 106 -2.37 -27.58 4.14
C GLN A 106 -2.28 -28.47 2.89
N ARG A 107 -3.30 -28.46 2.06
CA ARG A 107 -3.35 -29.23 0.81
C ARG A 107 -2.83 -28.44 -0.39
N PHE A 108 -2.49 -27.18 -0.22
CA PHE A 108 -1.94 -26.35 -1.28
C PHE A 108 -0.63 -26.94 -1.79
N ARG A 109 -0.51 -27.08 -3.11
CA ARG A 109 0.70 -27.51 -3.80
C ARG A 109 1.03 -26.65 -5.00
N SER A 110 -0.01 -26.18 -5.69
CA SER A 110 0.10 -25.33 -6.87
C SER A 110 -1.16 -24.52 -7.05
N CYS A 111 -1.11 -23.48 -7.87
CA CYS A 111 -2.27 -22.68 -8.22
C CYS A 111 -3.34 -23.49 -8.96
N ASP A 112 -2.94 -24.42 -9.81
CA ASP A 112 -3.88 -25.25 -10.57
C ASP A 112 -4.62 -26.22 -9.66
N SER A 113 -3.91 -26.91 -8.75
CA SER A 113 -4.54 -27.81 -7.78
C SER A 113 -5.54 -27.10 -6.86
N THR A 114 -5.26 -25.85 -6.50
CA THR A 114 -6.16 -25.05 -5.66
C THR A 114 -7.49 -24.76 -6.35
N ARG A 115 -7.47 -24.44 -7.63
CA ARG A 115 -8.71 -24.24 -8.41
C ARG A 115 -9.58 -25.50 -8.46
N GLU A 116 -8.97 -26.64 -8.67
CA GLU A 116 -9.70 -27.90 -8.68
C GLU A 116 -10.35 -28.20 -7.32
N PHE A 117 -9.63 -27.99 -6.22
CA PHE A 117 -10.18 -28.15 -4.87
C PHE A 117 -11.31 -27.16 -4.56
N ALA A 118 -11.19 -25.93 -5.07
CA ALA A 118 -12.19 -24.88 -4.80
C ALA A 118 -13.51 -25.11 -5.55
N LYS A 119 -13.52 -25.81 -6.69
CA LYS A 119 -14.74 -26.08 -7.49
C LYS A 119 -15.85 -26.79 -6.70
N GLY A 120 -15.50 -27.58 -5.69
CA GLY A 120 -16.45 -28.29 -4.84
C GLY A 120 -16.88 -27.55 -3.58
N LEU A 121 -16.38 -26.34 -3.35
CA LEU A 121 -16.64 -25.58 -2.13
C LEU A 121 -17.61 -24.42 -2.40
N ILE A 122 -18.55 -24.22 -1.47
CA ILE A 122 -19.49 -23.10 -1.52
C ILE A 122 -18.87 -21.88 -0.86
N ASP A 123 -19.11 -20.70 -1.44
CA ASP A 123 -18.62 -19.41 -0.93
C ASP A 123 -17.09 -19.35 -0.80
N VAL A 124 -16.38 -19.99 -1.73
CA VAL A 124 -14.93 -19.90 -1.87
C VAL A 124 -14.58 -19.23 -3.19
N THR A 125 -13.80 -18.18 -3.11
CA THR A 125 -13.29 -17.43 -4.27
C THR A 125 -11.78 -17.63 -4.41
N VAL A 126 -11.35 -18.02 -5.58
CA VAL A 126 -9.93 -18.10 -5.94
C VAL A 126 -9.62 -16.98 -6.94
N ARG A 127 -8.67 -16.13 -6.59
CA ARG A 127 -8.23 -15.01 -7.41
C ARG A 127 -6.76 -15.17 -7.76
N ASP A 128 -6.44 -15.13 -9.05
CA ASP A 128 -5.04 -15.02 -9.46
C ASP A 128 -4.60 -13.56 -9.28
N LEU A 129 -3.57 -13.37 -8.49
CA LEU A 129 -2.90 -12.09 -8.32
C LEU A 129 -1.84 -11.88 -9.40
N GLY A 130 -1.47 -12.97 -10.09
CA GLY A 130 -0.46 -12.94 -11.12
C GLY A 130 0.96 -12.84 -10.57
N ARG A 131 1.83 -12.23 -11.37
CA ARG A 131 3.23 -12.00 -11.02
C ARG A 131 3.37 -10.67 -10.29
N VAL A 132 3.92 -10.73 -9.10
CA VAL A 132 4.09 -9.59 -8.19
C VAL A 132 5.55 -9.54 -7.78
N LEU A 133 6.21 -8.40 -7.97
CA LEU A 133 7.57 -8.18 -7.48
C LEU A 133 7.55 -7.99 -5.96
N GLU A 134 8.62 -8.41 -5.30
CA GLU A 134 8.74 -8.29 -3.84
C GLU A 134 8.39 -6.91 -3.30
N PRO A 135 8.84 -5.81 -3.91
CA PRO A 135 8.47 -4.46 -3.48
C PRO A 135 7.00 -4.06 -3.72
N GLU A 136 6.29 -4.78 -4.60
CA GLU A 136 4.87 -4.55 -4.89
C GLU A 136 3.93 -5.34 -3.97
N LEU A 137 4.48 -6.16 -3.07
CA LEU A 137 3.67 -6.96 -2.16
C LEU A 137 2.82 -6.06 -1.25
N PRO A 138 1.51 -6.37 -1.08
CA PRO A 138 0.68 -5.64 -0.14
C PRO A 138 1.28 -5.69 1.27
N PRO A 139 1.37 -4.55 1.99
CA PRO A 139 2.00 -4.48 3.32
C PRO A 139 1.45 -5.51 4.30
N ASP A 140 0.16 -5.78 4.24
CA ASP A 140 -0.52 -6.76 5.09
C ASP A 140 -0.07 -8.19 4.88
N TRP A 141 0.45 -8.53 3.70
CA TRP A 141 0.83 -9.87 3.29
C TRP A 141 2.34 -10.04 3.07
N GLU A 142 3.06 -8.95 2.91
CA GLU A 142 4.48 -8.93 2.56
C GLU A 142 5.30 -9.90 3.42
N LYS A 143 5.24 -9.73 4.74
CA LYS A 143 6.01 -10.55 5.68
C LYS A 143 5.70 -12.05 5.55
N GLN A 144 4.44 -12.39 5.36
CA GLN A 144 4.01 -13.78 5.26
C GLN A 144 4.38 -14.39 3.92
N VAL A 145 4.21 -13.65 2.82
CA VAL A 145 4.57 -14.09 1.48
C VAL A 145 6.08 -14.34 1.39
N LYS A 146 6.90 -13.41 1.90
CA LYS A 146 8.37 -13.57 1.95
C LYS A 146 8.82 -14.79 2.75
N ALA A 147 8.10 -15.15 3.81
CA ALA A 147 8.38 -16.31 4.65
C ALA A 147 7.84 -17.63 4.08
N THR A 148 7.04 -17.58 2.99
CA THR A 148 6.40 -18.76 2.42
C THR A 148 7.18 -19.26 1.20
N SER A 149 7.52 -20.55 1.19
CA SER A 149 8.20 -21.17 0.06
C SER A 149 7.27 -21.38 -1.13
N ALA A 150 7.83 -21.47 -2.34
CA ALA A 150 7.09 -21.86 -3.53
C ALA A 150 6.42 -23.25 -3.33
N GLY A 151 5.19 -23.40 -3.79
CA GLY A 151 4.36 -24.60 -3.59
C GLY A 151 3.70 -24.66 -2.21
N ALA A 152 3.81 -23.61 -1.38
CA ALA A 152 3.16 -23.51 -0.09
C ALA A 152 2.22 -22.29 -0.02
N ALA A 153 1.47 -22.17 1.07
CA ALA A 153 0.57 -21.05 1.30
C ALA A 153 0.82 -20.37 2.66
N THR A 154 0.55 -19.08 2.73
CA THR A 154 0.66 -18.28 3.95
C THR A 154 -0.26 -18.80 5.05
N THR A 155 -0.06 -18.34 6.28
CA THR A 155 -1.03 -18.58 7.35
C THR A 155 -2.39 -17.95 6.99
N VAL A 156 -3.45 -18.58 7.49
CA VAL A 156 -4.82 -18.09 7.32
C VAL A 156 -5.04 -16.80 8.11
N ARG A 157 -5.67 -15.81 7.49
CA ARG A 157 -6.03 -14.53 8.13
C ARG A 157 -7.53 -14.27 8.06
N GLU A 158 -8.04 -13.66 9.11
CA GLU A 158 -9.39 -13.12 9.14
C GLU A 158 -9.39 -11.70 8.59
N THR A 159 -10.29 -11.42 7.64
CA THR A 159 -10.46 -10.11 7.00
C THR A 159 -11.92 -9.72 6.98
N GLU A 160 -12.25 -8.53 6.50
CA GLU A 160 -13.64 -8.11 6.35
C GLU A 160 -14.45 -9.00 5.41
N ARG A 161 -13.80 -9.64 4.44
CA ARG A 161 -14.44 -10.55 3.48
C ARG A 161 -14.72 -11.95 4.04
N GLY A 162 -14.02 -12.32 5.10
CA GLY A 162 -14.10 -13.65 5.71
C GLY A 162 -12.74 -14.15 6.16
N VAL A 163 -12.32 -15.31 5.64
CA VAL A 163 -11.05 -15.95 5.96
C VAL A 163 -10.27 -16.19 4.69
N GLU A 164 -9.02 -15.81 4.65
CA GLU A 164 -8.22 -15.88 3.42
C GLU A 164 -6.77 -16.27 3.67
N PHE A 165 -6.13 -16.82 2.64
CA PHE A 165 -4.70 -17.06 2.57
C PHE A 165 -4.18 -16.80 1.16
N ILE A 166 -2.86 -16.64 1.02
CA ILE A 166 -2.18 -16.49 -0.27
C ILE A 166 -1.32 -17.73 -0.52
N GLY A 167 -1.54 -18.35 -1.67
CA GLY A 167 -0.69 -19.40 -2.20
C GLY A 167 0.46 -18.80 -3.01
N VAL A 168 1.68 -19.25 -2.73
CA VAL A 168 2.88 -18.92 -3.49
C VAL A 168 3.12 -20.05 -4.50
N CYS A 169 2.71 -19.83 -5.74
CA CYS A 169 2.75 -20.85 -6.78
C CYS A 169 4.19 -21.13 -7.25
N SER A 170 4.93 -20.05 -7.46
CA SER A 170 6.35 -20.09 -7.82
C SER A 170 7.05 -18.79 -7.42
N THR A 171 8.37 -18.85 -7.32
CA THR A 171 9.24 -17.70 -7.12
C THR A 171 10.38 -17.76 -8.11
N ARG A 172 10.83 -16.60 -8.57
CA ARG A 172 12.05 -16.48 -9.39
C ARG A 172 12.74 -15.16 -9.11
N GLU A 173 14.03 -15.10 -9.39
CA GLU A 173 14.75 -13.84 -9.46
C GLU A 173 14.63 -13.25 -10.86
N VAL A 174 14.35 -11.97 -10.94
CA VAL A 174 14.23 -11.23 -12.20
C VAL A 174 15.13 -10.00 -12.16
N SER A 175 15.69 -9.68 -13.32
CA SER A 175 16.57 -8.52 -13.51
C SER A 175 16.26 -7.90 -14.87
N ASP A 176 15.32 -6.97 -14.88
CA ASP A 176 14.93 -6.22 -16.06
C ASP A 176 14.87 -4.72 -15.78
N ASP A 177 14.55 -3.93 -16.79
CA ASP A 177 14.51 -2.48 -16.66
C ASP A 177 13.41 -2.01 -15.71
N ARG A 178 12.30 -2.74 -15.62
CA ARG A 178 11.22 -2.47 -14.65
C ARG A 178 11.70 -2.67 -13.21
N VAL A 179 12.42 -3.77 -12.97
CA VAL A 179 13.03 -4.05 -11.67
C VAL A 179 14.03 -2.96 -11.31
N ALA A 180 14.89 -2.57 -12.26
CA ALA A 180 15.88 -1.51 -12.04
C ALA A 180 15.22 -0.17 -11.70
N GLN A 181 14.19 0.24 -12.44
CA GLN A 181 13.43 1.46 -12.16
C GLN A 181 12.78 1.42 -10.77
N MET A 182 12.22 0.28 -10.40
CA MET A 182 11.54 0.10 -9.11
C MET A 182 12.52 0.11 -7.95
N VAL A 183 13.60 -0.68 -8.00
CA VAL A 183 14.60 -0.77 -6.92
C VAL A 183 15.26 0.58 -6.70
N PHE A 184 15.72 1.24 -7.76
CA PHE A 184 16.35 2.56 -7.65
C PHE A 184 15.35 3.65 -7.24
N GLY A 185 14.08 3.56 -7.67
CA GLY A 185 13.01 4.46 -7.24
C GLY A 185 12.72 4.32 -5.74
N MET A 186 12.76 3.10 -5.20
CA MET A 186 12.57 2.85 -3.77
C MET A 186 13.77 3.29 -2.93
N GLU A 187 15.00 3.10 -3.40
CA GLU A 187 16.20 3.63 -2.74
C GLU A 187 16.11 5.16 -2.59
N GLN A 188 15.51 5.85 -3.56
CA GLN A 188 15.26 7.29 -3.45
C GLN A 188 14.14 7.65 -2.48
N GLN A 189 13.15 6.76 -2.29
CA GLN A 189 12.02 6.97 -1.37
C GLN A 189 12.27 6.40 0.04
N GLY A 190 13.23 5.49 0.18
CA GLY A 190 13.51 4.74 1.42
C GLY A 190 14.20 5.52 2.54
N GLY A 191 14.30 6.84 2.40
CA GLY A 191 14.59 7.71 3.52
C GLY A 191 13.32 8.30 4.10
N ASP A 192 12.70 7.67 5.08
CA ASP A 192 11.62 8.25 5.89
C ASP A 192 12.01 9.61 6.54
N SER A 193 13.31 9.93 6.55
CA SER A 193 13.85 11.27 6.85
C SER A 193 13.79 12.25 5.67
N ASP A 194 13.38 11.80 4.48
CA ASP A 194 13.51 12.59 3.25
C ASP A 194 12.23 13.38 2.91
N THR A 195 11.07 12.98 3.45
CA THR A 195 9.83 13.77 3.30
C THR A 195 9.96 15.11 4.02
N ASP A 196 10.56 15.12 5.21
CA ASP A 196 10.82 16.36 5.97
C ASP A 196 11.90 17.20 5.26
N LYS A 197 13.00 16.60 4.82
CA LYS A 197 14.05 17.29 4.06
C LYS A 197 13.57 17.79 2.71
N THR A 198 12.74 17.02 2.00
CA THR A 198 12.14 17.44 0.73
C THR A 198 11.16 18.59 0.96
N SER A 199 10.37 18.53 2.03
CA SER A 199 9.46 19.60 2.45
C SER A 199 10.26 20.87 2.80
N GLU A 200 11.33 20.77 3.57
CA GLU A 200 12.20 21.88 3.94
C GLU A 200 12.88 22.51 2.72
N LYS A 201 13.45 21.68 1.84
CA LYS A 201 14.10 22.13 0.60
C LYS A 201 13.11 22.87 -0.30
N LEU A 202 11.93 22.28 -0.54
CA LEU A 202 10.90 22.88 -1.36
C LEU A 202 10.36 24.18 -0.74
N THR A 203 10.19 24.20 0.58
CA THR A 203 9.78 25.42 1.32
C THR A 203 10.82 26.52 1.16
N LYS A 204 12.10 26.20 1.24
CA LYS A 204 13.19 27.15 1.05
C LYS A 204 13.20 27.70 -0.38
N GLU A 205 13.15 26.82 -1.39
CA GLU A 205 13.11 27.23 -2.80
C GLU A 205 11.91 28.13 -3.13
N LEU A 206 10.75 27.81 -2.57
CA LEU A 206 9.54 28.63 -2.75
C LEU A 206 9.65 29.97 -2.04
N ARG A 207 10.23 30.02 -0.83
CA ARG A 207 10.51 31.27 -0.09
C ARG A 207 11.46 32.17 -0.84
N ASP A 208 12.54 31.62 -1.39
CA ASP A 208 13.55 32.37 -2.13
C ASP A 208 12.98 32.97 -3.43
N LYS A 209 11.96 32.36 -4.00
CA LYS A 209 11.26 32.83 -5.22
C LYS A 209 10.04 33.71 -4.95
N ALA A 210 9.51 33.69 -3.73
CA ALA A 210 8.27 34.40 -3.41
C ALA A 210 8.54 35.85 -3.00
N GLN A 211 7.79 36.79 -3.56
CA GLN A 211 7.68 38.16 -3.05
C GLN A 211 6.63 38.15 -1.92
N ILE A 212 7.13 38.15 -0.66
CA ILE A 212 6.24 38.18 0.51
C ILE A 212 5.92 39.64 0.83
N VAL A 213 4.68 40.05 0.57
CA VAL A 213 4.19 41.36 0.99
C VAL A 213 3.39 41.16 2.30
N GLN A 214 3.95 41.63 3.39
CA GLN A 214 3.23 41.71 4.67
C GLN A 214 2.33 42.97 4.62
N ARG A 215 1.02 42.78 4.78
CA ARG A 215 0.03 43.85 4.96
C ARG A 215 -0.36 43.95 6.39
#